data_b62a59efec13297e2c46e37c6c46d936
#
_entry.id   b62a59efec13297e2c46e37c6c46d936
#
_cell.length_a   1.000
_cell.length_b   1.000
_cell.length_c   1.000
_cell.angle_alpha   90.00
_cell.angle_beta   90.00
_cell.angle_gamma   90.00
#
_symmetry.space_group_name_H-M   'P 1'
#
loop_
_entity.id
_entity.type
_entity.pdbx_description
1 polymer ?
#
loop_
_entity_poly.entity_id
_entity_poly.type
_entity_poly.pdbx_seq_one_letter_code
_entity_poly.pdbx_strand_id
1 'polypeptide(L)'
;MKIYLSLLSTISLLFADKVYVVPIDGTIDLGLPPFIERTLDEAKEKNASAVVFDINTFGGRVDAATQIKDAILASDIQTIAFINRRAISAGALISLSCEKIFMTGGASIGAATAVDMSGKKGSEKVISFMREEMAATAEKRGRNAEIARGMVDEDLNFTHLIIDGDSILVDDIEGRKEGKLISLTTDQSIKYQIADGTYESISELINSLGYGDAELIKTAENWSEKVVRFLTNPVVASLLTTFGFLGILFELQSPGWGIPGFVGLTCLILSLSASYIARLATMSDLTFTIAGLALILVEMLVIPGFGIIGVGGFILVLYGMYLLLLPDVPV
;
A
#
# COMPACT_ATOMS: atom_id res chain seq x y z
N MET A 1 65.22 -16.51 -24.24
CA MET A 1 63.82 -16.95 -24.22
C MET A 1 63.13 -16.21 -23.12
N LYS A 2 62.50 -15.03 -23.45
CA LYS A 2 61.85 -14.10 -22.49
C LYS A 2 60.42 -14.53 -22.31
N ILE A 3 60.09 -14.92 -21.08
CA ILE A 3 58.76 -15.26 -20.64
C ILE A 3 58.03 -13.93 -20.43
N TYR A 4 57.04 -13.63 -21.34
CA TYR A 4 56.06 -12.57 -21.11
C TYR A 4 55.02 -13.12 -20.14
N LEU A 5 55.16 -12.73 -18.85
CA LEU A 5 54.09 -12.91 -17.88
C LEU A 5 53.05 -11.82 -18.18
N SER A 6 52.00 -12.20 -18.87
CA SER A 6 50.84 -11.30 -19.08
C SER A 6 50.12 -11.12 -17.75
N LEU A 7 50.26 -9.93 -17.21
CA LEU A 7 49.46 -9.43 -16.11
C LEU A 7 48.05 -9.21 -16.68
N LEU A 8 47.19 -10.21 -16.63
CA LEU A 8 45.74 -10.00 -16.72
C LEU A 8 45.31 -9.34 -15.39
N SER A 9 45.47 -8.03 -15.32
CA SER A 9 44.74 -7.27 -14.33
C SER A 9 43.25 -7.36 -14.72
N THR A 10 42.54 -8.24 -14.09
CA THR A 10 41.07 -8.17 -13.99
C THR A 10 40.75 -6.81 -13.35
N ILE A 11 40.46 -5.84 -14.22
CA ILE A 11 39.75 -4.63 -13.80
C ILE A 11 38.35 -5.13 -13.43
N SER A 12 38.18 -5.54 -12.18
CA SER A 12 36.86 -5.54 -11.55
C SER A 12 36.44 -4.08 -11.62
N LEU A 13 35.59 -3.76 -12.59
CA LEU A 13 34.78 -2.56 -12.49
C LEU A 13 34.01 -2.70 -11.17
N LEU A 14 34.53 -2.05 -10.14
CA LEU A 14 33.82 -1.82 -8.89
C LEU A 14 32.61 -0.95 -9.27
N PHE A 15 31.53 -1.60 -9.73
CA PHE A 15 30.22 -0.97 -9.65
C PHE A 15 29.95 -0.87 -8.15
N ALA A 16 29.95 0.33 -7.62
CA ALA A 16 29.51 0.57 -6.26
C ALA A 16 28.13 -0.07 -6.10
N ASP A 17 27.97 -0.87 -5.05
CA ASP A 17 26.67 -1.40 -4.69
C ASP A 17 25.66 -0.25 -4.62
N LYS A 18 24.44 -0.49 -5.02
CA LYS A 18 23.36 0.51 -4.96
C LYS A 18 22.32 0.05 -3.97
N VAL A 19 21.99 0.92 -3.06
CA VAL A 19 20.92 0.68 -2.08
C VAL A 19 19.86 1.76 -2.23
N TYR A 20 18.66 1.34 -2.58
CA TYR A 20 17.51 2.21 -2.68
C TYR A 20 16.90 2.41 -1.32
N VAL A 21 16.59 3.66 -0.96
CA VAL A 21 15.89 4.01 0.30
C VAL A 21 14.55 4.60 -0.05
N VAL A 22 13.50 3.90 0.35
CA VAL A 22 12.10 4.16 0.00
C VAL A 22 11.33 4.59 1.23
N PRO A 23 10.90 5.85 1.34
CA PRO A 23 10.12 6.30 2.48
C PRO A 23 8.69 5.75 2.43
N ILE A 24 8.25 5.16 3.55
CA ILE A 24 6.85 4.80 3.84
C ILE A 24 6.44 5.59 5.08
N ASP A 25 6.10 6.85 4.88
CA ASP A 25 5.74 7.77 5.95
C ASP A 25 4.28 8.23 5.83
N GLY A 26 3.60 8.34 6.98
CA GLY A 26 2.20 8.76 7.04
C GLY A 26 1.22 7.64 6.71
N THR A 27 0.13 7.96 6.02
CA THR A 27 -0.97 7.02 5.72
C THR A 27 -0.66 6.16 4.50
N ILE A 28 -0.91 4.87 4.62
CA ILE A 28 -0.87 3.93 3.49
C ILE A 28 -2.16 4.10 2.67
N ASP A 29 -2.03 4.70 1.50
CA ASP A 29 -3.13 4.96 0.57
C ASP A 29 -2.87 4.33 -0.81
N LEU A 30 -3.84 4.43 -1.72
CA LEU A 30 -3.76 3.82 -3.05
C LEU A 30 -2.77 4.49 -4.02
N GLY A 31 -2.21 5.62 -3.65
CA GLY A 31 -1.12 6.24 -4.43
C GLY A 31 0.26 5.67 -4.11
N LEU A 32 0.40 4.99 -2.97
CA LEU A 32 1.68 4.43 -2.55
C LEU A 32 2.10 3.16 -3.33
N PRO A 33 1.23 2.19 -3.65
CA PRO A 33 1.61 0.99 -4.39
C PRO A 33 2.32 1.28 -5.74
N PRO A 34 1.84 2.16 -6.62
CA PRO A 34 2.54 2.47 -7.88
C PRO A 34 3.96 3.03 -7.67
N PHE A 35 4.17 3.84 -6.63
CA PHE A 35 5.49 4.35 -6.28
C PHE A 35 6.43 3.22 -5.84
N ILE A 36 5.95 2.29 -5.00
CA ILE A 36 6.72 1.14 -4.54
C ILE A 36 7.06 0.21 -5.71
N GLU A 37 6.07 -0.15 -6.54
CA GLU A 37 6.26 -1.00 -7.73
C GLU A 37 7.33 -0.40 -8.67
N ARG A 38 7.17 0.89 -9.04
CA ARG A 38 8.16 1.59 -9.88
C ARG A 38 9.55 1.58 -9.26
N THR A 39 9.66 1.78 -7.96
CA THR A 39 10.97 1.82 -7.29
C THR A 39 11.63 0.45 -7.26
N LEU A 40 10.85 -0.64 -7.05
CA LEU A 40 11.35 -2.00 -7.13
C LEU A 40 11.83 -2.35 -8.56
N ASP A 41 11.06 -1.94 -9.58
CA ASP A 41 11.43 -2.14 -10.98
C ASP A 41 12.71 -1.37 -11.34
N GLU A 42 12.80 -0.11 -10.94
CA GLU A 42 14.00 0.72 -11.16
C GLU A 42 15.22 0.14 -10.45
N ALA A 43 15.07 -0.32 -9.20
CA ALA A 43 16.13 -0.96 -8.46
C ALA A 43 16.61 -2.25 -9.17
N LYS A 44 15.68 -3.05 -9.71
CA LYS A 44 15.98 -4.25 -10.49
C LYS A 44 16.74 -3.92 -11.79
N GLU A 45 16.27 -2.94 -12.56
CA GLU A 45 16.94 -2.50 -13.80
C GLU A 45 18.35 -1.96 -13.55
N LYS A 46 18.57 -1.33 -12.40
CA LYS A 46 19.85 -0.76 -12.00
C LYS A 46 20.76 -1.74 -11.26
N ASN A 47 20.35 -3.01 -11.13
CA ASN A 47 21.05 -4.06 -10.38
C ASN A 47 21.40 -3.61 -8.96
N ALA A 48 20.43 -3.05 -8.25
CA ALA A 48 20.59 -2.67 -6.86
C ALA A 48 20.80 -3.89 -5.96
N SER A 49 21.65 -3.77 -4.95
CA SER A 49 21.96 -4.83 -3.99
C SER A 49 20.85 -4.99 -2.96
N ALA A 50 20.17 -3.91 -2.60
CA ALA A 50 19.04 -3.94 -1.66
C ALA A 50 18.10 -2.75 -1.84
N VAL A 51 16.86 -2.94 -1.36
CA VAL A 51 15.86 -1.88 -1.18
C VAL A 51 15.50 -1.81 0.30
N VAL A 52 15.71 -0.66 0.92
CA VAL A 52 15.38 -0.37 2.32
C VAL A 52 14.13 0.47 2.37
N PHE A 53 13.07 -0.04 2.97
CA PHE A 53 11.85 0.71 3.25
C PHE A 53 11.98 1.39 4.61
N ASP A 54 12.05 2.71 4.62
CA ASP A 54 12.09 3.55 5.85
C ASP A 54 10.66 3.77 6.33
N ILE A 55 10.25 3.00 7.35
CA ILE A 55 8.86 2.87 7.76
C ILE A 55 8.56 3.67 9.02
N ASN A 56 7.60 4.59 8.89
CA ASN A 56 7.00 5.34 10.01
C ASN A 56 5.51 5.59 9.71
N THR A 57 4.65 4.66 10.05
CA THR A 57 3.23 4.72 9.72
C THR A 57 2.32 4.21 10.84
N PHE A 58 1.15 4.83 10.97
CA PHE A 58 0.03 4.30 11.75
C PHE A 58 -0.85 3.32 10.97
N GLY A 59 -0.50 3.07 9.69
CA GLY A 59 -1.26 2.20 8.82
C GLY A 59 -2.09 2.95 7.78
N GLY A 60 -3.12 2.30 7.28
CA GLY A 60 -4.00 2.84 6.25
C GLY A 60 -4.84 1.77 5.59
N ARG A 61 -5.02 1.84 4.29
CA ARG A 61 -5.89 0.94 3.53
C ARG A 61 -5.30 -0.47 3.42
N VAL A 62 -6.15 -1.47 3.67
CA VAL A 62 -5.79 -2.88 3.55
C VAL A 62 -5.42 -3.26 2.12
N ASP A 63 -6.22 -2.81 1.15
CA ASP A 63 -6.00 -3.09 -0.26
C ASP A 63 -4.67 -2.50 -0.79
N ALA A 64 -4.31 -1.29 -0.39
CA ALA A 64 -3.01 -0.71 -0.70
C ALA A 64 -1.85 -1.50 -0.06
N ALA A 65 -2.00 -1.89 1.21
CA ALA A 65 -1.00 -2.69 1.91
C ALA A 65 -0.81 -4.07 1.27
N THR A 66 -1.90 -4.72 0.83
CA THR A 66 -1.84 -6.01 0.14
C THR A 66 -1.11 -5.88 -1.20
N GLN A 67 -1.39 -4.84 -2.01
CA GLN A 67 -0.65 -4.60 -3.26
C GLN A 67 0.84 -4.38 -3.00
N ILE A 68 1.21 -3.59 -1.99
CA ILE A 68 2.61 -3.36 -1.62
C ILE A 68 3.28 -4.67 -1.16
N LYS A 69 2.61 -5.44 -0.29
CA LYS A 69 3.08 -6.75 0.15
C LYS A 69 3.33 -7.67 -1.04
N ASP A 70 2.39 -7.76 -1.99
CA ASP A 70 2.53 -8.61 -3.17
C ASP A 70 3.72 -8.19 -4.04
N ALA A 71 3.92 -6.88 -4.27
CA ALA A 71 5.06 -6.35 -5.00
C ALA A 71 6.40 -6.69 -4.30
N ILE A 72 6.48 -6.54 -2.97
CA ILE A 72 7.68 -6.88 -2.18
C ILE A 72 7.96 -8.38 -2.23
N LEU A 73 6.91 -9.23 -2.09
CA LEU A 73 7.07 -10.68 -2.13
C LEU A 73 7.45 -11.21 -3.52
N ALA A 74 7.12 -10.49 -4.58
CA ALA A 74 7.48 -10.80 -5.96
C ALA A 74 8.86 -10.28 -6.37
N SER A 75 9.48 -9.43 -5.56
CA SER A 75 10.79 -8.86 -5.85
C SER A 75 11.91 -9.89 -5.70
N ASP A 76 12.85 -9.90 -6.66
CA ASP A 76 14.08 -10.71 -6.62
C ASP A 76 15.23 -9.98 -5.89
N ILE A 77 15.03 -8.71 -5.50
CA ILE A 77 16.04 -7.90 -4.81
C ILE A 77 15.85 -8.07 -3.30
N GLN A 78 16.94 -8.07 -2.55
CA GLN A 78 16.87 -8.07 -1.10
C GLN A 78 16.04 -6.89 -0.59
N THR A 79 14.98 -7.18 0.15
CA THR A 79 14.06 -6.18 0.72
C THR A 79 14.25 -6.10 2.23
N ILE A 80 14.39 -4.87 2.73
CA ILE A 80 14.68 -4.60 4.14
C ILE A 80 13.66 -3.59 4.66
N ALA A 81 12.92 -3.95 5.69
CA ALA A 81 12.13 -3.00 6.46
C ALA A 81 13.02 -2.37 7.56
N PHE A 82 13.13 -1.07 7.56
CA PHE A 82 13.73 -0.29 8.63
C PHE A 82 12.62 0.48 9.36
N ILE A 83 12.20 -0.01 10.51
CA ILE A 83 11.13 0.62 11.30
C ILE A 83 11.74 1.72 12.15
N ASN A 84 11.65 2.94 11.65
CA ASN A 84 12.24 4.13 12.25
C ASN A 84 11.53 4.51 13.57
N ARG A 85 10.19 4.44 13.61
CA ARG A 85 9.41 4.72 14.82
C ARG A 85 8.31 3.69 15.02
N ARG A 86 7.52 3.43 13.99
CA ARG A 86 6.36 2.55 14.10
C ARG A 86 5.97 1.95 12.75
N ALA A 87 5.52 0.72 12.83
CA ALA A 87 4.91 0.00 11.71
C ALA A 87 3.58 -0.59 12.22
N ILE A 88 2.56 0.26 12.31
CA ILE A 88 1.25 -0.10 12.85
C ILE A 88 0.31 -0.49 11.72
N SER A 89 -0.58 -1.50 11.96
CA SER A 89 -1.61 -1.92 11.02
C SER A 89 -1.02 -2.34 9.66
N ALA A 90 -1.39 -1.68 8.56
CA ALA A 90 -0.84 -1.89 7.23
C ALA A 90 0.70 -1.86 7.21
N GLY A 91 1.33 -1.05 8.06
CA GLY A 91 2.78 -1.00 8.20
C GLY A 91 3.38 -2.32 8.70
N ALA A 92 2.68 -3.04 9.58
CA ALA A 92 3.12 -4.34 10.05
C ALA A 92 3.11 -5.39 8.92
N LEU A 93 2.05 -5.43 8.11
CA LEU A 93 1.96 -6.33 6.95
C LEU A 93 3.08 -6.07 5.94
N ILE A 94 3.33 -4.80 5.62
CA ILE A 94 4.41 -4.39 4.71
C ILE A 94 5.77 -4.79 5.29
N SER A 95 6.00 -4.56 6.58
CA SER A 95 7.25 -4.95 7.23
C SER A 95 7.46 -6.46 7.19
N LEU A 96 6.44 -7.25 7.51
CA LEU A 96 6.49 -8.72 7.47
C LEU A 96 6.75 -9.28 6.07
N SER A 97 6.41 -8.56 5.01
CA SER A 97 6.68 -8.98 3.63
C SER A 97 8.15 -8.86 3.22
N CYS A 98 8.93 -8.03 3.92
CA CYS A 98 10.36 -7.86 3.66
C CYS A 98 11.18 -9.07 4.14
N GLU A 99 12.33 -9.31 3.50
CA GLU A 99 13.24 -10.39 3.87
C GLU A 99 13.86 -10.15 5.25
N LYS A 100 14.23 -8.90 5.53
CA LYS A 100 14.80 -8.48 6.80
C LYS A 100 13.99 -7.35 7.43
N ILE A 101 13.92 -7.36 8.75
CA ILE A 101 13.27 -6.30 9.54
C ILE A 101 14.26 -5.81 10.60
N PHE A 102 14.58 -4.53 10.54
CA PHE A 102 15.36 -3.85 11.56
C PHE A 102 14.56 -2.70 12.17
N MET A 103 14.80 -2.43 13.43
CA MET A 103 14.03 -1.43 14.18
C MET A 103 14.98 -0.48 14.91
N THR A 104 14.58 0.77 15.10
CA THR A 104 15.28 1.68 16.01
C THR A 104 14.92 1.35 17.45
N GLY A 105 15.73 1.79 18.40
CA GLY A 105 15.37 1.74 19.82
C GLY A 105 14.07 2.50 20.07
N GLY A 106 13.11 1.86 20.77
CA GLY A 106 11.80 2.45 21.07
C GLY A 106 10.77 2.43 19.92
N ALA A 107 11.06 1.74 18.82
CA ALA A 107 10.08 1.52 17.77
C ALA A 107 9.03 0.45 18.17
N SER A 108 7.95 0.36 17.39
CA SER A 108 6.87 -0.61 17.61
C SER A 108 6.30 -1.14 16.30
N ILE A 109 5.83 -2.40 16.34
CA ILE A 109 5.18 -3.07 15.22
C ILE A 109 3.96 -3.86 15.72
N GLY A 110 2.86 -3.86 14.96
CA GLY A 110 1.67 -4.67 15.25
C GLY A 110 0.35 -3.91 15.14
N ALA A 111 -0.64 -4.30 15.97
CA ALA A 111 -2.00 -3.73 16.03
C ALA A 111 -2.63 -3.57 14.63
N ALA A 112 -2.87 -4.70 13.94
CA ALA A 112 -3.24 -4.74 12.53
C ALA A 112 -4.70 -5.16 12.29
N THR A 113 -5.58 -5.05 13.27
CA THR A 113 -7.02 -5.32 13.09
C THR A 113 -7.59 -4.38 12.04
N ALA A 114 -8.28 -4.96 11.05
CA ALA A 114 -8.98 -4.17 10.05
C ALA A 114 -10.17 -3.46 10.68
N VAL A 115 -10.25 -2.14 10.48
CA VAL A 115 -11.35 -1.30 10.93
C VAL A 115 -11.93 -0.52 9.74
N ASP A 116 -13.21 -0.19 9.81
CA ASP A 116 -13.84 0.71 8.84
C ASP A 116 -13.45 2.17 9.08
N MET A 117 -13.92 3.08 8.21
CA MET A 117 -13.62 4.52 8.31
C MET A 117 -14.15 5.17 9.60
N SER A 118 -15.06 4.52 10.32
CA SER A 118 -15.55 4.99 11.64
C SER A 118 -14.72 4.45 12.81
N GLY A 119 -13.73 3.60 12.53
CA GLY A 119 -12.91 2.94 13.55
C GLY A 119 -13.55 1.67 14.14
N LYS A 120 -14.67 1.20 13.57
CA LYS A 120 -15.34 -0.02 14.02
C LYS A 120 -14.65 -1.24 13.40
N LYS A 121 -14.48 -2.30 14.22
CA LYS A 121 -13.92 -3.60 13.80
C LYS A 121 -14.65 -4.13 12.57
N GLY A 122 -13.92 -4.61 11.59
CA GLY A 122 -14.44 -5.25 10.38
C GLY A 122 -15.25 -6.50 10.69
N SER A 123 -15.96 -7.00 9.68
CA SER A 123 -16.68 -8.30 9.82
C SER A 123 -15.68 -9.43 10.06
N GLU A 124 -16.16 -10.54 10.66
CA GLU A 124 -15.33 -11.73 10.88
C GLU A 124 -14.67 -12.23 9.59
N LYS A 125 -15.34 -12.09 8.45
CA LYS A 125 -14.77 -12.43 7.14
C LYS A 125 -13.50 -11.62 6.84
N VAL A 126 -13.54 -10.31 7.11
CA VAL A 126 -12.38 -9.39 6.89
C VAL A 126 -11.28 -9.67 7.90
N ILE A 127 -11.63 -9.88 9.16
CA ILE A 127 -10.66 -10.21 10.22
C ILE A 127 -9.97 -11.54 9.93
N SER A 128 -10.75 -12.57 9.58
CA SER A 128 -10.20 -13.88 9.21
C SER A 128 -9.28 -13.82 8.01
N PHE A 129 -9.65 -13.05 6.97
CA PHE A 129 -8.78 -12.82 5.81
C PHE A 129 -7.46 -12.16 6.23
N MET A 130 -7.52 -11.05 6.95
CA MET A 130 -6.33 -10.31 7.38
C MET A 130 -5.45 -11.14 8.32
N ARG A 131 -6.06 -11.91 9.22
CA ARG A 131 -5.34 -12.81 10.14
C ARG A 131 -4.48 -13.81 9.38
N GLU A 132 -5.06 -14.51 8.40
CA GLU A 132 -4.33 -15.50 7.62
C GLU A 132 -3.37 -14.87 6.60
N GLU A 133 -3.69 -13.69 6.09
CA GLU A 133 -2.79 -12.91 5.23
C GLU A 133 -1.49 -12.51 5.96
N MET A 134 -1.62 -12.02 7.19
CA MET A 134 -0.48 -11.70 8.06
C MET A 134 0.34 -12.93 8.41
N ALA A 135 -0.35 -14.03 8.76
CA ALA A 135 0.28 -15.30 9.12
C ALA A 135 1.06 -15.89 7.95
N ALA A 136 0.43 -16.02 6.77
CA ALA A 136 1.07 -16.55 5.57
C ALA A 136 2.27 -15.70 5.12
N THR A 137 2.17 -14.38 5.27
CA THR A 137 3.28 -13.46 4.98
C THR A 137 4.46 -13.68 5.93
N ALA A 138 4.18 -13.81 7.24
CA ALA A 138 5.19 -14.11 8.25
C ALA A 138 5.86 -15.47 8.00
N GLU A 139 5.08 -16.52 7.77
CA GLU A 139 5.56 -17.88 7.44
C GLU A 139 6.46 -17.88 6.21
N LYS A 140 6.07 -17.18 5.13
CA LYS A 140 6.86 -17.08 3.90
C LYS A 140 8.26 -16.48 4.15
N ARG A 141 8.39 -15.63 5.16
CA ARG A 141 9.66 -14.99 5.57
C ARG A 141 10.30 -15.65 6.79
N GLY A 142 9.81 -16.82 7.21
CA GLY A 142 10.38 -17.59 8.33
C GLY A 142 10.13 -16.97 9.70
N ARG A 143 9.10 -16.11 9.84
CA ARG A 143 8.73 -15.47 11.11
C ARG A 143 7.54 -16.17 11.78
N ASN A 144 7.35 -15.90 13.05
CA ASN A 144 6.31 -16.54 13.85
C ASN A 144 4.89 -16.11 13.43
N ALA A 145 4.12 -17.05 12.87
CA ALA A 145 2.77 -16.81 12.37
C ALA A 145 1.75 -16.54 13.49
N GLU A 146 1.91 -17.14 14.67
CA GLU A 146 0.97 -16.94 15.79
C GLU A 146 1.04 -15.49 16.29
N ILE A 147 2.22 -14.91 16.34
CA ILE A 147 2.38 -13.48 16.65
C ILE A 147 1.71 -12.62 15.57
N ALA A 148 1.91 -12.97 14.30
CA ALA A 148 1.29 -12.23 13.19
C ALA A 148 -0.24 -12.32 13.24
N ARG A 149 -0.82 -13.50 13.57
CA ARG A 149 -2.27 -13.67 13.81
C ARG A 149 -2.75 -12.80 14.98
N GLY A 150 -2.02 -12.78 16.08
CA GLY A 150 -2.36 -12.00 17.27
C GLY A 150 -2.22 -10.47 17.08
N MET A 151 -1.53 -9.99 16.02
CA MET A 151 -1.56 -8.59 15.66
C MET A 151 -2.91 -8.17 15.06
N VAL A 152 -3.68 -9.12 14.51
CA VAL A 152 -4.98 -8.87 13.85
C VAL A 152 -6.15 -9.25 14.73
N ASP A 153 -6.07 -10.38 15.41
CA ASP A 153 -7.16 -11.00 16.13
C ASP A 153 -6.97 -10.89 17.64
N GLU A 154 -7.86 -10.15 18.28
CA GLU A 154 -7.87 -9.94 19.74
C GLU A 154 -8.42 -11.12 20.54
N ASP A 155 -9.08 -12.08 19.85
CA ASP A 155 -9.68 -13.25 20.51
C ASP A 155 -8.66 -14.39 20.68
N LEU A 156 -7.46 -14.25 20.14
CA LEU A 156 -6.38 -15.24 20.30
C LEU A 156 -5.81 -15.24 21.72
N ASN A 157 -5.55 -16.43 22.20
CA ASN A 157 -4.94 -16.65 23.52
C ASN A 157 -3.90 -17.76 23.44
N PHE A 158 -2.65 -17.43 23.75
CA PHE A 158 -1.56 -18.41 23.83
C PHE A 158 -0.60 -18.07 24.97
N THR A 159 0.00 -19.09 25.57
CA THR A 159 0.97 -18.94 26.65
C THR A 159 2.38 -19.34 26.25
N HIS A 160 2.52 -20.11 25.18
CA HIS A 160 3.79 -20.57 24.67
C HIS A 160 3.82 -20.40 23.15
N LEU A 161 5.02 -20.13 22.63
CA LEU A 161 5.32 -20.11 21.20
C LEU A 161 6.45 -21.09 20.92
N ILE A 162 6.41 -21.68 19.72
CA ILE A 162 7.54 -22.48 19.22
C ILE A 162 8.46 -21.55 18.43
N ILE A 163 9.71 -21.44 18.90
CA ILE A 163 10.74 -20.65 18.26
C ILE A 163 11.99 -21.53 18.16
N ASP A 164 12.51 -21.74 16.96
CA ASP A 164 13.65 -22.65 16.67
C ASP A 164 13.46 -24.09 17.21
N GLY A 165 12.21 -24.53 17.34
CA GLY A 165 11.86 -25.84 17.87
C GLY A 165 11.69 -25.89 19.39
N ASP A 166 12.04 -24.83 20.09
CA ASP A 166 11.89 -24.71 21.54
C ASP A 166 10.55 -24.06 21.92
N SER A 167 9.93 -24.55 23.00
CA SER A 167 8.70 -23.97 23.55
C SER A 167 9.05 -22.84 24.52
N ILE A 168 8.81 -21.60 24.12
CA ILE A 168 9.12 -20.40 24.90
C ILE A 168 7.85 -19.88 25.58
N LEU A 169 7.91 -19.66 26.89
CA LEU A 169 6.85 -19.00 27.64
C LEU A 169 6.75 -17.52 27.23
N VAL A 170 5.54 -17.10 26.88
CA VAL A 170 5.22 -15.71 26.53
C VAL A 170 4.50 -15.06 27.70
N ASP A 171 5.18 -14.24 28.47
CA ASP A 171 4.66 -13.57 29.66
C ASP A 171 4.72 -12.04 29.59
N ASP A 172 5.47 -11.49 28.66
CA ASP A 172 5.75 -10.06 28.50
C ASP A 172 4.97 -9.39 27.33
N ILE A 173 4.08 -10.12 26.66
CA ILE A 173 3.19 -9.57 25.61
C ILE A 173 1.75 -9.59 26.15
N GLU A 174 1.14 -8.42 26.38
CA GLU A 174 -0.26 -8.37 26.79
C GLU A 174 -1.23 -8.87 25.74
N GLY A 175 -0.96 -8.61 24.45
CA GLY A 175 -1.77 -9.04 23.30
C GLY A 175 -1.88 -10.56 23.13
N ARG A 176 -1.19 -11.36 23.93
CA ARG A 176 -1.37 -12.81 24.00
C ARG A 176 -2.65 -13.22 24.76
N LYS A 177 -3.32 -12.27 25.41
CA LYS A 177 -4.55 -12.51 26.19
C LYS A 177 -5.75 -12.13 25.34
N GLU A 178 -6.84 -12.89 25.51
CA GLU A 178 -8.13 -12.58 24.89
C GLU A 178 -8.56 -11.12 25.15
N GLY A 179 -9.05 -10.46 24.13
CA GLY A 179 -9.45 -9.05 24.16
C GLY A 179 -8.30 -8.06 24.02
N LYS A 180 -7.10 -8.51 23.60
CA LYS A 180 -5.92 -7.67 23.39
C LYS A 180 -5.24 -7.98 22.06
N LEU A 181 -4.82 -6.93 21.37
CA LEU A 181 -4.00 -7.05 20.15
C LEU A 181 -2.52 -7.08 20.49
N ILE A 182 -1.76 -7.83 19.71
CA ILE A 182 -0.30 -7.82 19.82
C ILE A 182 0.25 -6.54 19.19
N SER A 183 1.02 -5.82 19.99
CA SER A 183 1.98 -4.80 19.56
C SER A 183 3.29 -5.10 20.26
N LEU A 184 4.37 -5.18 19.50
CA LEU A 184 5.69 -5.50 20.01
C LEU A 184 6.55 -4.24 20.05
N THR A 185 7.32 -4.09 21.12
CA THR A 185 8.46 -3.19 21.18
C THR A 185 9.64 -3.76 20.38
N THR A 186 10.68 -2.99 20.20
CA THR A 186 11.90 -3.46 19.53
C THR A 186 12.49 -4.70 20.20
N ASP A 187 12.63 -4.70 21.52
CA ASP A 187 13.22 -5.82 22.27
C ASP A 187 12.35 -7.08 22.16
N GLN A 188 11.02 -6.94 22.26
CA GLN A 188 10.09 -8.04 22.06
C GLN A 188 10.13 -8.57 20.63
N SER A 189 10.25 -7.68 19.64
CA SER A 189 10.33 -8.07 18.22
C SER A 189 11.57 -8.92 17.93
N ILE A 190 12.69 -8.61 18.57
CA ILE A 190 13.92 -9.42 18.47
C ILE A 190 13.78 -10.73 19.24
N LYS A 191 13.29 -10.68 20.49
CA LYS A 191 13.07 -11.86 21.34
C LYS A 191 12.21 -12.92 20.67
N TYR A 192 11.16 -12.48 19.95
CA TYR A 192 10.21 -13.37 19.29
C TYR A 192 10.46 -13.53 17.78
N GLN A 193 11.66 -13.17 17.30
CA GLN A 193 12.11 -13.34 15.92
C GLN A 193 11.18 -12.71 14.86
N ILE A 194 10.56 -11.59 15.21
CA ILE A 194 9.85 -10.73 14.26
C ILE A 194 10.83 -9.75 13.60
N ALA A 195 11.81 -9.23 14.36
CA ALA A 195 12.87 -8.37 13.84
C ALA A 195 14.23 -9.07 13.92
N ASP A 196 15.09 -8.75 12.95
CA ASP A 196 16.43 -9.33 12.81
C ASP A 196 17.49 -8.57 13.62
N GLY A 197 17.20 -7.35 14.10
CA GLY A 197 18.14 -6.57 14.92
C GLY A 197 17.74 -5.10 15.09
N THR A 198 18.61 -4.34 15.76
CA THR A 198 18.41 -2.93 16.09
C THR A 198 19.53 -2.07 15.53
N TYR A 199 19.18 -0.97 14.88
CA TYR A 199 20.09 0.07 14.42
C TYR A 199 19.41 1.44 14.56
N GLU A 200 20.19 2.47 14.94
CA GLU A 200 19.63 3.80 15.14
C GLU A 200 19.52 4.62 13.84
N SER A 201 20.14 4.15 12.75
CA SER A 201 20.07 4.82 11.44
C SER A 201 20.22 3.85 10.28
N ILE A 202 19.66 4.22 9.12
CA ILE A 202 19.85 3.49 7.87
C ILE A 202 21.35 3.39 7.50
N SER A 203 22.13 4.44 7.75
CA SER A 203 23.56 4.43 7.46
C SER A 203 24.31 3.40 8.31
N GLU A 204 23.98 3.28 9.58
CA GLU A 204 24.53 2.26 10.47
C GLU A 204 24.13 0.85 10.01
N LEU A 205 22.84 0.64 9.71
CA LEU A 205 22.32 -0.60 9.18
C LEU A 205 23.04 -1.03 7.91
N ILE A 206 23.17 -0.15 6.93
CA ILE A 206 23.79 -0.43 5.63
C ILE A 206 25.27 -0.79 5.80
N ASN A 207 25.98 -0.06 6.64
CA ASN A 207 27.37 -0.37 6.98
C ASN A 207 27.51 -1.78 7.59
N SER A 208 26.62 -2.15 8.51
CA SER A 208 26.65 -3.46 9.17
C SER A 208 26.34 -4.63 8.22
N LEU A 209 25.55 -4.38 7.17
CA LEU A 209 25.23 -5.37 6.14
C LEU A 209 26.29 -5.51 5.04
N GLY A 210 27.39 -4.76 5.15
CA GLY A 210 28.50 -4.82 4.18
C GLY A 210 28.34 -3.88 2.98
N TYR A 211 27.33 -3.00 2.98
CA TYR A 211 27.05 -2.02 1.93
C TYR A 211 27.61 -0.62 2.24
N GLY A 212 28.69 -0.55 3.08
CA GLY A 212 29.23 0.75 3.55
C GLY A 212 29.70 1.69 2.45
N ASP A 213 30.16 1.16 1.33
CA ASP A 213 30.59 1.93 0.15
C ASP A 213 29.49 2.07 -0.91
N ALA A 214 28.26 1.60 -0.63
CA ALA A 214 27.16 1.65 -1.57
C ALA A 214 26.66 3.07 -1.84
N GLU A 215 26.26 3.31 -3.09
CA GLU A 215 25.53 4.51 -3.46
C GLU A 215 24.10 4.45 -2.88
N LEU A 216 23.78 5.37 -1.95
CA LEU A 216 22.43 5.48 -1.38
C LEU A 216 21.53 6.31 -2.27
N ILE A 217 20.57 5.67 -2.92
CA ILE A 217 19.60 6.32 -3.78
C ILE A 217 18.32 6.55 -3.00
N LYS A 218 18.13 7.77 -2.50
CA LYS A 218 16.87 8.16 -1.87
C LYS A 218 15.81 8.41 -2.93
N THR A 219 14.73 7.65 -2.84
CA THR A 219 13.61 7.77 -3.78
C THR A 219 12.55 8.71 -3.24
N ALA A 220 11.76 9.25 -4.15
CA ALA A 220 10.61 10.07 -3.82
C ALA A 220 9.51 9.85 -4.85
N GLU A 221 8.28 10.10 -4.44
CA GLU A 221 7.14 10.12 -5.35
C GLU A 221 7.37 11.15 -6.46
N ASN A 222 7.15 10.75 -7.69
CA ASN A 222 7.17 11.64 -8.83
C ASN A 222 5.89 12.50 -8.88
N TRP A 223 5.83 13.44 -9.86
CA TRP A 223 4.68 14.32 -9.97
C TRP A 223 3.36 13.55 -10.22
N SER A 224 3.39 12.54 -11.10
CA SER A 224 2.19 11.76 -11.44
C SER A 224 1.69 10.94 -10.24
N GLU A 225 2.57 10.33 -9.48
CA GLU A 225 2.25 9.59 -8.25
C GLU A 225 1.62 10.51 -7.19
N LYS A 226 2.13 11.73 -7.02
CA LYS A 226 1.53 12.73 -6.13
C LYS A 226 0.13 13.14 -6.58
N VAL A 227 -0.09 13.29 -7.89
CA VAL A 227 -1.42 13.58 -8.43
C VAL A 227 -2.38 12.41 -8.19
N VAL A 228 -1.94 11.18 -8.45
CA VAL A 228 -2.73 9.97 -8.15
C VAL A 228 -3.08 9.93 -6.67
N ARG A 229 -2.11 10.10 -5.79
CA ARG A 229 -2.31 10.12 -4.33
C ARG A 229 -3.29 11.19 -3.88
N PHE A 230 -3.22 12.38 -4.47
CA PHE A 230 -4.18 13.46 -4.20
C PHE A 230 -5.58 13.09 -4.67
N LEU A 231 -5.73 12.59 -5.89
CA LEU A 231 -7.03 12.27 -6.46
C LEU A 231 -7.70 11.04 -5.81
N THR A 232 -6.91 10.06 -5.35
CA THR A 232 -7.40 8.86 -4.66
C THR A 232 -7.66 9.07 -3.18
N ASN A 233 -7.31 10.25 -2.63
CA ASN A 233 -7.68 10.60 -1.26
C ASN A 233 -9.21 10.58 -1.11
N PRO A 234 -9.79 9.85 -0.14
CA PRO A 234 -11.23 9.67 -0.01
C PRO A 234 -12.02 10.99 0.08
N VAL A 235 -11.45 12.00 0.75
CA VAL A 235 -12.07 13.32 0.87
C VAL A 235 -12.10 14.03 -0.48
N VAL A 236 -10.97 14.02 -1.21
CA VAL A 236 -10.86 14.64 -2.54
C VAL A 236 -11.77 13.93 -3.54
N ALA A 237 -11.77 12.59 -3.57
CA ALA A 237 -12.63 11.80 -4.44
C ALA A 237 -14.11 12.07 -4.18
N SER A 238 -14.53 12.14 -2.91
CA SER A 238 -15.90 12.49 -2.51
C SER A 238 -16.28 13.90 -2.96
N LEU A 239 -15.41 14.89 -2.79
CA LEU A 239 -15.64 16.26 -3.23
C LEU A 239 -15.73 16.34 -4.76
N LEU A 240 -14.83 15.70 -5.49
CA LEU A 240 -14.86 15.67 -6.96
C LEU A 240 -16.15 15.05 -7.47
N THR A 241 -16.59 13.94 -6.88
CA THR A 241 -17.84 13.29 -7.23
C THR A 241 -19.03 14.20 -6.96
N THR A 242 -19.08 14.83 -5.78
CA THR A 242 -20.16 15.75 -5.38
C THR A 242 -20.25 16.96 -6.30
N PHE A 243 -19.12 17.65 -6.53
CA PHE A 243 -19.08 18.79 -7.44
C PHE A 243 -19.35 18.39 -8.88
N GLY A 244 -18.94 17.18 -9.27
CA GLY A 244 -19.24 16.60 -10.55
C GLY A 244 -20.74 16.51 -10.78
N PHE A 245 -21.48 15.89 -9.85
CA PHE A 245 -22.94 15.79 -9.95
C PHE A 245 -23.64 17.13 -9.88
N LEU A 246 -23.27 17.97 -8.91
CA LEU A 246 -23.89 19.29 -8.80
C LEU A 246 -23.69 20.13 -10.06
N GLY A 247 -22.48 20.10 -10.64
CA GLY A 247 -22.21 20.81 -11.89
C GLY A 247 -23.08 20.34 -13.04
N ILE A 248 -23.25 19.03 -13.21
CA ILE A 248 -24.16 18.47 -14.24
C ILE A 248 -25.62 18.83 -13.95
N LEU A 249 -26.07 18.74 -12.68
CA LEU A 249 -27.43 19.11 -12.30
C LEU A 249 -27.76 20.59 -12.57
N PHE A 250 -26.82 21.49 -12.27
CA PHE A 250 -26.98 22.91 -12.57
C PHE A 250 -27.02 23.19 -14.07
N GLU A 251 -26.21 22.48 -14.85
CA GLU A 251 -26.20 22.59 -16.30
C GLU A 251 -27.55 22.15 -16.94
N LEU A 252 -28.12 21.06 -16.42
CA LEU A 252 -29.42 20.58 -16.89
C LEU A 252 -30.59 21.58 -16.67
N GLN A 253 -30.44 22.51 -15.73
CA GLN A 253 -31.39 23.55 -15.42
C GLN A 253 -31.16 24.85 -16.23
N SER A 254 -30.03 24.98 -16.92
CA SER A 254 -29.63 26.16 -17.67
C SER A 254 -29.77 25.93 -19.18
N PRO A 255 -30.27 26.86 -19.96
CA PRO A 255 -30.36 26.70 -21.41
C PRO A 255 -28.94 26.84 -22.03
N GLY A 256 -28.45 25.79 -22.68
CA GLY A 256 -27.15 25.74 -23.35
C GLY A 256 -26.04 25.16 -22.47
N TRP A 257 -24.84 24.90 -23.06
CA TRP A 257 -23.68 24.38 -22.34
C TRP A 257 -22.88 25.52 -21.72
N GLY A 258 -22.70 25.48 -20.41
CA GLY A 258 -22.01 26.51 -19.63
C GLY A 258 -20.88 26.03 -18.74
N ILE A 259 -20.39 26.92 -17.92
CA ILE A 259 -19.29 26.66 -16.97
C ILE A 259 -19.62 25.54 -15.99
N PRO A 260 -20.83 25.47 -15.39
CA PRO A 260 -21.14 24.41 -14.43
C PRO A 260 -21.02 22.99 -15.01
N GLY A 261 -21.50 22.78 -16.25
CA GLY A 261 -21.40 21.50 -16.93
C GLY A 261 -19.98 21.10 -17.23
N PHE A 262 -19.17 22.03 -17.71
CA PHE A 262 -17.74 21.79 -17.97
C PHE A 262 -16.99 21.40 -16.68
N VAL A 263 -17.17 22.15 -15.60
CA VAL A 263 -16.56 21.87 -14.30
C VAL A 263 -17.05 20.52 -13.75
N GLY A 264 -18.36 20.26 -13.82
CA GLY A 264 -18.96 19.01 -13.36
C GLY A 264 -18.41 17.80 -14.11
N LEU A 265 -18.35 17.87 -15.44
CA LEU A 265 -17.78 16.79 -16.27
C LEU A 265 -16.30 16.57 -15.96
N THR A 266 -15.51 17.63 -15.82
CA THR A 266 -14.09 17.53 -15.47
C THR A 266 -13.89 16.84 -14.12
N CYS A 267 -14.66 17.22 -13.10
CA CYS A 267 -14.62 16.59 -11.78
C CYS A 267 -14.95 15.10 -11.83
N LEU A 268 -15.98 14.71 -12.60
CA LEU A 268 -16.33 13.29 -12.75
C LEU A 268 -15.24 12.51 -13.48
N ILE A 269 -14.68 13.05 -14.56
CA ILE A 269 -13.57 12.40 -15.29
C ILE A 269 -12.37 12.19 -14.35
N LEU A 270 -11.98 13.20 -13.57
CA LEU A 270 -10.88 13.08 -12.62
C LEU A 270 -11.17 12.04 -11.54
N SER A 271 -12.37 12.01 -10.97
CA SER A 271 -12.77 11.03 -9.96
C SER A 271 -12.75 9.60 -10.51
N LEU A 272 -13.30 9.38 -11.71
CA LEU A 272 -13.32 8.06 -12.36
C LEU A 272 -11.91 7.61 -12.77
N SER A 273 -11.10 8.52 -13.29
CA SER A 273 -9.71 8.22 -13.66
C SER A 273 -8.89 7.83 -12.44
N ALA A 274 -9.08 8.52 -11.32
CA ALA A 274 -8.42 8.18 -10.07
C ALA A 274 -8.78 6.77 -9.58
N SER A 275 -10.07 6.42 -9.61
CA SER A 275 -10.54 5.09 -9.22
C SER A 275 -9.96 3.99 -10.11
N TYR A 276 -9.87 4.23 -11.41
CA TYR A 276 -9.26 3.28 -12.35
C TYR A 276 -7.75 3.10 -12.13
N ILE A 277 -7.01 4.20 -11.99
CA ILE A 277 -5.55 4.15 -11.74
C ILE A 277 -5.26 3.45 -10.40
N ALA A 278 -6.09 3.65 -9.40
CA ALA A 278 -5.99 2.99 -8.11
C ALA A 278 -6.40 1.51 -8.14
N ARG A 279 -6.73 0.95 -9.30
CA ARG A 279 -7.22 -0.43 -9.49
C ARG A 279 -8.50 -0.73 -8.68
N LEU A 280 -9.28 0.29 -8.35
CA LEU A 280 -10.57 0.15 -7.69
C LEU A 280 -11.73 -0.08 -8.67
N ALA A 281 -11.47 0.08 -9.96
CA ALA A 281 -12.46 -0.03 -11.02
C ALA A 281 -11.92 -0.89 -12.15
N THR A 282 -12.77 -1.79 -12.66
CA THR A 282 -12.48 -2.52 -13.88
C THR A 282 -12.95 -1.72 -15.10
N MET A 283 -12.47 -2.08 -16.30
CA MET A 283 -12.98 -1.46 -17.55
C MET A 283 -14.47 -1.69 -17.76
N SER A 284 -15.02 -2.81 -17.27
CA SER A 284 -16.47 -3.08 -17.32
C SER A 284 -17.26 -2.09 -16.47
N ASP A 285 -16.78 -1.75 -15.28
CA ASP A 285 -17.48 -0.84 -14.35
C ASP A 285 -17.51 0.59 -14.88
N LEU A 286 -16.39 1.01 -15.49
CA LEU A 286 -16.30 2.30 -16.17
C LEU A 286 -17.22 2.41 -17.38
N THR A 287 -17.47 1.31 -18.11
CA THR A 287 -18.27 1.31 -19.35
C THR A 287 -19.67 1.84 -19.12
N PHE A 288 -20.35 1.43 -18.04
CA PHE A 288 -21.70 1.91 -17.73
C PHE A 288 -21.71 3.39 -17.39
N THR A 289 -20.75 3.86 -16.62
CA THR A 289 -20.62 5.28 -16.24
C THR A 289 -20.31 6.15 -17.46
N ILE A 290 -19.36 5.72 -18.30
CA ILE A 290 -19.00 6.43 -19.54
C ILE A 290 -20.17 6.45 -20.53
N ALA A 291 -20.86 5.33 -20.72
CA ALA A 291 -22.03 5.26 -21.59
C ALA A 291 -23.17 6.17 -21.09
N GLY A 292 -23.41 6.17 -19.78
CA GLY A 292 -24.39 7.05 -19.16
C GLY A 292 -24.06 8.53 -19.36
N LEU A 293 -22.79 8.92 -19.15
CA LEU A 293 -22.31 10.28 -19.41
C LEU A 293 -22.48 10.67 -20.89
N ALA A 294 -22.14 9.75 -21.82
CA ALA A 294 -22.29 9.99 -23.24
C ALA A 294 -23.77 10.22 -23.61
N LEU A 295 -24.73 9.45 -23.06
CA LEU A 295 -26.14 9.65 -23.27
C LEU A 295 -26.65 11.00 -22.73
N ILE A 296 -26.20 11.41 -21.55
CA ILE A 296 -26.48 12.73 -20.99
C ILE A 296 -25.94 13.82 -21.90
N LEU A 297 -24.74 13.70 -22.42
CA LEU A 297 -24.15 14.67 -23.36
C LEU A 297 -24.93 14.75 -24.67
N VAL A 298 -25.36 13.62 -25.23
CA VAL A 298 -26.19 13.59 -26.44
C VAL A 298 -27.50 14.32 -26.20
N GLU A 299 -28.17 14.06 -25.08
CA GLU A 299 -29.41 14.76 -24.71
C GLU A 299 -29.19 16.27 -24.62
N MET A 300 -28.11 16.70 -23.97
CA MET A 300 -27.83 18.12 -23.75
C MET A 300 -27.41 18.89 -25.01
N LEU A 301 -26.70 18.23 -25.92
CA LEU A 301 -26.10 18.89 -27.10
C LEU A 301 -26.95 18.74 -28.36
N VAL A 302 -27.75 17.66 -28.46
CA VAL A 302 -28.42 17.28 -29.71
C VAL A 302 -29.95 17.38 -29.60
N ILE A 303 -30.51 17.09 -28.41
CA ILE A 303 -31.96 16.99 -28.22
C ILE A 303 -32.43 18.19 -27.39
N PRO A 304 -33.34 19.02 -27.92
CA PRO A 304 -33.87 20.14 -27.15
C PRO A 304 -34.86 19.65 -26.06
N GLY A 305 -34.46 19.86 -24.79
CA GLY A 305 -35.22 19.44 -23.61
C GLY A 305 -34.65 18.19 -22.98
N PHE A 306 -35.00 17.93 -21.71
CA PHE A 306 -34.54 16.73 -20.96
C PHE A 306 -35.57 15.62 -21.11
N GLY A 307 -35.24 14.57 -21.86
CA GLY A 307 -36.13 13.47 -22.22
C GLY A 307 -35.68 12.09 -21.73
N ILE A 308 -36.19 11.05 -22.40
CA ILE A 308 -35.98 9.64 -22.01
C ILE A 308 -34.50 9.24 -22.08
N ILE A 309 -33.74 9.79 -23.03
CA ILE A 309 -32.33 9.46 -23.23
C ILE A 309 -31.48 9.98 -22.06
N GLY A 310 -31.75 11.23 -21.62
CA GLY A 310 -31.06 11.82 -20.47
C GLY A 310 -31.38 11.09 -19.16
N VAL A 311 -32.65 10.70 -18.96
CA VAL A 311 -33.04 9.85 -17.80
C VAL A 311 -32.34 8.49 -17.86
N GLY A 312 -32.30 7.84 -19.02
CA GLY A 312 -31.55 6.58 -19.19
C GLY A 312 -30.08 6.73 -18.94
N GLY A 313 -29.48 7.83 -19.43
CA GLY A 313 -28.08 8.16 -19.14
C GLY A 313 -27.80 8.35 -17.64
N PHE A 314 -28.68 9.06 -16.94
CA PHE A 314 -28.55 9.25 -15.49
C PHE A 314 -28.64 7.94 -14.70
N ILE A 315 -29.59 7.04 -15.07
CA ILE A 315 -29.70 5.70 -14.47
C ILE A 315 -28.40 4.89 -14.69
N LEU A 316 -27.84 4.92 -15.91
CA LEU A 316 -26.59 4.22 -16.22
C LEU A 316 -25.41 4.78 -15.44
N VAL A 317 -25.33 6.10 -15.26
CA VAL A 317 -24.28 6.71 -14.43
C VAL A 317 -24.41 6.23 -12.99
N LEU A 318 -25.61 6.27 -12.40
CA LEU A 318 -25.84 5.81 -11.04
C LEU A 318 -25.54 4.31 -10.89
N TYR A 319 -25.88 3.50 -11.87
CA TYR A 319 -25.59 2.06 -11.86
C TYR A 319 -24.08 1.79 -11.98
N GLY A 320 -23.40 2.45 -12.91
CA GLY A 320 -21.95 2.35 -13.04
C GLY A 320 -21.22 2.80 -11.78
N MET A 321 -21.65 3.89 -11.15
CA MET A 321 -21.11 4.31 -9.86
C MET A 321 -21.39 3.33 -8.73
N TYR A 322 -22.56 2.70 -8.70
CA TYR A 322 -22.85 1.63 -7.75
C TYR A 322 -21.87 0.47 -7.91
N LEU A 323 -21.56 0.06 -9.15
CA LEU A 323 -20.56 -0.97 -9.43
C LEU A 323 -19.16 -0.54 -8.96
N LEU A 324 -18.76 0.71 -9.20
CA LEU A 324 -17.47 1.27 -8.74
C LEU A 324 -17.31 1.31 -7.21
N LEU A 325 -18.42 1.28 -6.47
CA LEU A 325 -18.42 1.23 -5.00
C LEU A 325 -18.41 -0.19 -4.46
N LEU A 326 -18.69 -1.20 -5.30
CA LEU A 326 -18.56 -2.59 -4.91
C LEU A 326 -17.09 -2.98 -5.02
N PRO A 327 -16.46 -3.43 -3.92
CA PRO A 327 -15.08 -3.90 -4.01
C PRO A 327 -15.02 -5.19 -4.84
N ASP A 328 -14.12 -5.25 -5.82
CA ASP A 328 -13.81 -6.47 -6.58
C ASP A 328 -13.15 -7.55 -5.71
N VAL A 329 -12.70 -7.19 -4.55
CA VAL A 329 -12.22 -8.14 -3.55
C VAL A 329 -13.44 -8.64 -2.76
N PRO A 330 -13.66 -9.94 -2.65
CA PRO A 330 -14.75 -10.46 -1.83
C PRO A 330 -14.52 -10.02 -0.37
N VAL A 331 -15.31 -9.04 0.05
CA VAL A 331 -15.31 -8.50 1.42
C VAL A 331 -16.01 -9.49 2.36
#